data_15d26cbacb5aff93b09084d49688d0e8
#
_entry.id   15d26cbacb5aff93b09084d49688d0e8
#
_cell.length_a   1.000
_cell.length_b   1.000
_cell.length_c   1.000
_cell.angle_alpha   90.00
_cell.angle_beta   90.00
_cell.angle_gamma   90.00
#
_symmetry.space_group_name_H-M   'P 1'
#
loop_
_entity.id
_entity.type
_entity.pdbx_description
1 polymer ?
#
loop_
_entity_poly.entity_id
_entity_poly.type
_entity_poly.pdbx_seq_one_letter_code
_entity_poly.pdbx_strand_id
1 'polypeptide(L)'
;EVFLCPVDGKILPISEVNDPVFSQEMMGPGFAVVPTSKVVVAPMDGDVVTVFPTSHAFGIKSKNGIEMIIHIGIDTVELNGKGFKPLVKQGDVVKAGDTLVEVDFDVLKNEGKDPTCMIIFPNKEKFSIVKPHSNVVAGQDNIVEFNK
;
A
#
# COMPACT_ATOMS: atom_id res chain seq x y z
N GLU A 1 -9.40 -12.95 -10.25
CA GLU A 1 -8.56 -12.78 -9.07
C GLU A 1 -8.99 -11.56 -8.28
N VAL A 2 -9.01 -11.67 -6.97
CA VAL A 2 -9.53 -10.63 -6.08
C VAL A 2 -8.41 -9.66 -5.71
N PHE A 3 -8.70 -8.36 -5.72
CA PHE A 3 -7.83 -7.33 -5.17
C PHE A 3 -8.57 -6.67 -4.00
N LEU A 4 -8.03 -6.80 -2.80
CA LEU A 4 -8.63 -6.27 -1.57
C LEU A 4 -7.98 -4.96 -1.17
N CYS A 5 -8.77 -4.09 -0.54
CA CYS A 5 -8.24 -2.85 0.03
C CYS A 5 -7.21 -3.17 1.12
N PRO A 6 -6.03 -2.53 1.10
CA PRO A 6 -4.98 -2.86 2.08
C PRO A 6 -5.17 -2.23 3.45
N VAL A 7 -5.92 -1.15 3.57
CA VAL A 7 -6.06 -0.43 4.85
C VAL A 7 -7.36 0.37 4.86
N ASP A 8 -7.97 0.50 6.04
CA ASP A 8 -9.14 1.37 6.18
C ASP A 8 -8.75 2.82 5.91
N GLY A 9 -9.59 3.55 5.23
CA GLY A 9 -9.37 4.96 5.01
C GLY A 9 -10.11 5.51 3.81
N LYS A 10 -9.57 6.60 3.25
CA LYS A 10 -10.13 7.27 2.08
C LYS A 10 -9.25 7.01 0.88
N ILE A 11 -9.82 6.41 -0.16
CA ILE A 11 -9.08 6.11 -1.39
C ILE A 11 -8.97 7.34 -2.27
N LEU A 12 -7.76 7.58 -2.80
CA LEU A 12 -7.45 8.74 -3.63
C LEU A 12 -6.69 8.31 -4.90
N PRO A 13 -6.86 9.06 -6.01
CA PRO A 13 -5.92 8.95 -7.12
C PRO A 13 -4.50 9.29 -6.67
N ILE A 14 -3.51 8.62 -7.24
CA ILE A 14 -2.10 8.85 -6.88
C ILE A 14 -1.67 10.30 -7.13
N SER A 15 -2.28 10.96 -8.13
CA SER A 15 -1.98 12.35 -8.47
C SER A 15 -2.27 13.34 -7.34
N GLU A 16 -3.07 12.93 -6.35
CA GLU A 16 -3.43 13.80 -5.21
C GLU A 16 -2.49 13.61 -4.01
N VAL A 17 -1.52 12.71 -4.09
CA VAL A 17 -0.54 12.50 -3.02
C VAL A 17 0.40 13.70 -2.95
N ASN A 18 0.71 14.13 -1.72
CA ASN A 18 1.51 15.33 -1.47
C ASN A 18 3.02 15.05 -1.56
N ASP A 19 3.44 14.44 -2.68
CA ASP A 19 4.84 14.17 -2.96
C ASP A 19 4.99 13.94 -4.48
N PRO A 20 5.83 14.73 -5.18
CA PRO A 20 5.93 14.64 -6.64
C PRO A 20 6.46 13.29 -7.15
N VAL A 21 7.26 12.57 -6.36
CA VAL A 21 7.74 11.24 -6.77
C VAL A 21 6.57 10.29 -6.98
N PHE A 22 5.55 10.36 -6.15
CA PHE A 22 4.36 9.53 -6.26
C PHE A 22 3.31 10.16 -7.17
N SER A 23 3.01 11.46 -6.98
CA SER A 23 1.93 12.12 -7.72
C SER A 23 2.20 12.22 -9.21
N GLN A 24 3.47 12.27 -9.62
CA GLN A 24 3.87 12.30 -11.03
C GLN A 24 4.20 10.91 -11.59
N GLU A 25 3.86 9.87 -10.84
CA GLU A 25 4.05 8.48 -11.25
C GLU A 25 5.51 8.11 -11.59
N MET A 26 6.46 8.73 -10.90
CA MET A 26 7.89 8.44 -11.14
C MET A 26 8.26 7.02 -10.73
N MET A 27 7.52 6.42 -9.80
CA MET A 27 7.69 5.01 -9.41
C MET A 27 6.68 4.09 -10.10
N GLY A 28 5.77 4.65 -10.90
CA GLY A 28 4.72 3.93 -11.60
C GLY A 28 3.33 4.43 -11.23
N PRO A 29 2.30 3.98 -11.95
CA PRO A 29 0.93 4.30 -11.60
C PRO A 29 0.52 3.61 -10.30
N GLY A 30 -0.55 4.10 -9.69
CA GLY A 30 -1.05 3.52 -8.47
C GLY A 30 -2.20 4.33 -7.90
N PHE A 31 -2.52 4.04 -6.65
CA PHE A 31 -3.52 4.79 -5.91
C PHE A 31 -3.07 4.94 -4.47
N ALA A 32 -3.79 5.74 -3.71
CA ALA A 32 -3.45 6.01 -2.33
C ALA A 32 -4.65 5.80 -1.41
N VAL A 33 -4.38 5.54 -0.14
CA VAL A 33 -5.40 5.51 0.90
C VAL A 33 -4.88 6.35 2.07
N VAL A 34 -5.68 7.32 2.50
CA VAL A 34 -5.40 8.07 3.73
C VAL A 34 -5.91 7.21 4.88
N PRO A 35 -5.00 6.61 5.69
CA PRO A 35 -5.39 5.54 6.60
C PRO A 35 -6.15 6.01 7.82
N THR A 36 -7.10 5.19 8.28
CA THR A 36 -7.83 5.39 9.53
C THR A 36 -7.71 4.20 10.47
N SER A 37 -6.97 3.16 10.09
CA SER A 37 -6.72 1.97 10.91
C SER A 37 -5.23 1.71 11.03
N LYS A 38 -4.86 0.74 11.88
CA LYS A 38 -3.45 0.46 12.21
C LYS A 38 -2.90 -0.78 11.50
N VAL A 39 -3.73 -1.46 10.71
CA VAL A 39 -3.35 -2.74 10.11
C VAL A 39 -3.36 -2.60 8.59
N VAL A 40 -2.27 -3.02 7.95
CA VAL A 40 -2.16 -3.06 6.49
C VAL A 40 -2.12 -4.52 6.07
N VAL A 41 -3.01 -4.90 5.15
CA VAL A 41 -3.15 -6.28 4.70
C VAL A 41 -2.72 -6.45 3.25
N ALA A 42 -2.41 -7.70 2.88
CA ALA A 42 -2.05 -8.04 1.51
C ALA A 42 -3.27 -7.89 0.60
N PRO A 43 -3.13 -7.16 -0.53
CA PRO A 43 -4.26 -6.99 -1.45
C PRO A 43 -4.58 -8.24 -2.26
N MET A 44 -3.58 -9.08 -2.53
CA MET A 44 -3.71 -10.25 -3.40
C MET A 44 -2.92 -11.42 -2.84
N ASP A 45 -3.32 -12.63 -3.23
CA ASP A 45 -2.51 -13.82 -3.00
C ASP A 45 -1.19 -13.67 -3.77
N GLY A 46 -0.09 -13.99 -3.14
CA GLY A 46 1.19 -13.90 -3.80
C GLY A 46 2.39 -14.11 -2.89
N ASP A 47 3.54 -13.66 -3.36
CA ASP A 47 4.80 -13.77 -2.65
C ASP A 47 5.28 -12.41 -2.19
N VAL A 48 5.81 -12.35 -0.97
CA VAL A 48 6.49 -11.16 -0.46
C VAL A 48 7.90 -11.18 -1.06
N VAL A 49 8.10 -10.41 -2.11
CA VAL A 49 9.39 -10.40 -2.83
C VAL A 49 10.40 -9.47 -2.17
N THR A 50 9.94 -8.48 -1.43
CA THR A 50 10.81 -7.53 -0.73
C THR A 50 10.12 -6.98 0.51
N VAL A 51 10.87 -6.90 1.61
CA VAL A 51 10.51 -6.06 2.75
C VAL A 51 11.65 -5.07 2.90
N PHE A 52 11.34 -3.79 2.80
CA PHE A 52 12.36 -2.75 2.92
C PHE A 52 12.92 -2.76 4.34
N PRO A 53 14.24 -2.50 4.52
CA PRO A 53 14.88 -2.66 5.84
C PRO A 53 14.22 -1.91 6.98
N THR A 54 13.59 -0.77 6.69
CA THR A 54 12.87 0.04 7.69
C THR A 54 11.39 -0.33 7.79
N SER A 55 10.95 -1.40 7.14
CA SER A 55 9.60 -1.96 7.19
C SER A 55 8.48 -1.02 6.74
N HIS A 56 8.82 0.07 6.05
CA HIS A 56 7.84 1.05 5.58
C HIS A 56 7.28 0.73 4.18
N ALA A 57 7.85 -0.26 3.50
CA ALA A 57 7.40 -0.65 2.17
C ALA A 57 7.59 -2.15 1.95
N PHE A 58 6.64 -2.71 1.20
CA PHE A 58 6.57 -4.15 0.90
C PHE A 58 6.34 -4.33 -0.59
N GLY A 59 7.17 -5.16 -1.22
CA GLY A 59 6.96 -5.58 -2.61
C GLY A 59 6.26 -6.92 -2.62
N ILE A 60 5.16 -7.02 -3.35
CA ILE A 60 4.39 -8.25 -3.50
C ILE A 60 4.22 -8.55 -4.98
N LYS A 61 4.39 -9.82 -5.35
CA LYS A 61 4.08 -10.30 -6.69
C LYS A 61 2.92 -11.29 -6.59
N SER A 62 1.79 -10.94 -7.21
CA SER A 62 0.61 -11.80 -7.19
C SER A 62 0.86 -13.08 -7.98
N LYS A 63 0.03 -14.09 -7.76
CA LYS A 63 0.09 -15.35 -8.52
C LYS A 63 -0.08 -15.14 -10.01
N ASN A 64 -0.82 -14.11 -10.41
CA ASN A 64 -1.02 -13.75 -11.83
C ASN A 64 0.10 -12.87 -12.38
N GLY A 65 1.13 -12.58 -11.60
CA GLY A 65 2.28 -11.81 -12.05
C GLY A 65 2.17 -10.31 -11.88
N ILE A 66 1.13 -9.81 -11.23
CA ILE A 66 1.01 -8.37 -10.93
C ILE A 66 1.99 -8.04 -9.81
N GLU A 67 2.91 -7.11 -10.09
CA GLU A 67 3.84 -6.61 -9.08
C GLU A 67 3.29 -5.32 -8.49
N MET A 68 3.39 -5.21 -7.17
CA MET A 68 2.96 -4.01 -6.46
C MET A 68 3.91 -3.67 -5.33
N ILE A 69 4.03 -2.39 -5.03
CA ILE A 69 4.74 -1.88 -3.87
C ILE A 69 3.72 -1.20 -2.98
N ILE A 70 3.64 -1.64 -1.74
CA ILE A 70 2.82 -0.99 -0.72
C ILE A 70 3.76 -0.13 0.09
N HIS A 71 3.68 1.19 -0.11
CA HIS A 71 4.55 2.16 0.54
C HIS A 71 3.74 2.91 1.60
N ILE A 72 4.17 2.81 2.86
CA ILE A 72 3.40 3.33 3.99
C ILE A 72 4.01 4.65 4.43
N GLY A 73 3.27 5.71 4.20
CA GLY A 73 3.67 7.06 4.54
C GLY A 73 4.66 7.67 3.57
N ILE A 74 4.87 8.97 3.69
CA ILE A 74 5.81 9.74 2.87
C ILE A 74 7.05 10.03 3.73
N ASP A 75 8.24 9.75 3.18
CA ASP A 75 9.54 9.92 3.86
C ASP A 75 9.68 9.09 5.14
N THR A 76 8.90 8.05 5.30
CA THR A 76 8.91 7.21 6.50
C THR A 76 10.15 6.34 6.62
N VAL A 77 10.94 6.21 5.56
CA VAL A 77 12.27 5.60 5.62
C VAL A 77 13.14 6.28 6.69
N GLU A 78 12.95 7.57 6.92
CA GLU A 78 13.72 8.36 7.89
C GLU A 78 13.43 7.96 9.35
N LEU A 79 12.35 7.22 9.60
CA LEU A 79 11.99 6.79 10.95
C LEU A 79 12.75 5.54 11.41
N ASN A 80 13.53 4.92 10.53
CA ASN A 80 14.33 3.73 10.85
C ASN A 80 13.51 2.60 11.47
N GLY A 81 12.26 2.42 11.01
CA GLY A 81 11.38 1.37 11.49
C GLY A 81 10.50 1.75 12.67
N LYS A 82 10.68 2.94 13.24
CA LYS A 82 9.87 3.39 14.36
C LYS A 82 8.40 3.50 13.96
N GLY A 83 7.53 2.84 14.70
CA GLY A 83 6.09 2.80 14.42
C GLY A 83 5.65 1.65 13.53
N PHE A 84 6.59 0.84 13.03
CA PHE A 84 6.29 -0.28 12.13
C PHE A 84 6.58 -1.61 12.81
N LYS A 85 5.61 -2.54 12.77
CA LYS A 85 5.77 -3.90 13.25
C LYS A 85 5.43 -4.86 12.12
N PRO A 86 6.43 -5.30 11.34
CA PRO A 86 6.17 -6.23 10.24
C PRO A 86 5.80 -7.60 10.77
N LEU A 87 4.83 -8.25 10.11
CA LEU A 87 4.37 -9.60 10.45
C LEU A 87 4.75 -10.60 9.36
N VAL A 88 5.38 -10.13 8.29
CA VAL A 88 5.87 -10.98 7.21
C VAL A 88 7.32 -10.63 6.92
N LYS A 89 8.02 -11.53 6.23
CA LYS A 89 9.39 -11.33 5.78
C LYS A 89 9.52 -11.69 4.32
N GLN A 90 10.62 -11.28 3.70
CA GLN A 90 10.92 -11.60 2.33
C GLN A 90 10.93 -13.12 2.14
N GLY A 91 10.24 -13.57 1.10
CA GLY A 91 10.09 -15.00 0.81
C GLY A 91 8.80 -15.62 1.32
N ASP A 92 8.06 -14.93 2.19
CA ASP A 92 6.78 -15.44 2.68
C ASP A 92 5.74 -15.48 1.55
N VAL A 93 4.84 -16.47 1.64
CA VAL A 93 3.66 -16.57 0.80
C VAL A 93 2.49 -15.99 1.61
N VAL A 94 1.72 -15.11 0.99
CA VAL A 94 0.57 -14.48 1.64
C VAL A 94 -0.70 -14.72 0.84
N LYS A 95 -1.82 -14.66 1.54
CA LYS A 95 -3.14 -14.65 0.94
C LYS A 95 -3.74 -13.27 1.07
N ALA A 96 -4.59 -12.89 0.12
CA ALA A 96 -5.33 -11.64 0.20
C ALA A 96 -6.01 -11.52 1.57
N GLY A 97 -5.80 -10.40 2.25
CA GLY A 97 -6.31 -10.17 3.60
C GLY A 97 -5.37 -10.53 4.74
N ASP A 98 -4.26 -11.21 4.46
CA ASP A 98 -3.26 -11.49 5.51
C ASP A 98 -2.62 -10.18 5.96
N THR A 99 -2.41 -10.03 7.26
CA THR A 99 -1.76 -8.84 7.81
C THR A 99 -0.29 -8.82 7.43
N LEU A 100 0.14 -7.73 6.80
CA LEU A 100 1.55 -7.50 6.45
C LEU A 100 2.29 -6.79 7.57
N VAL A 101 1.69 -5.77 8.13
CA VAL A 101 2.34 -4.89 9.09
C VAL A 101 1.28 -4.20 9.96
N GLU A 102 1.63 -3.99 11.23
CA GLU A 102 0.90 -3.09 12.12
C GLU A 102 1.66 -1.78 12.17
N VAL A 103 0.96 -0.67 12.01
CA VAL A 103 1.55 0.66 11.95
C VAL A 103 0.93 1.54 13.02
N ASP A 104 1.78 2.16 13.83
CA ASP A 104 1.33 3.20 14.75
C ASP A 104 1.35 4.54 14.01
N PHE A 105 0.22 4.90 13.40
CA PHE A 105 0.13 6.12 12.60
C PHE A 105 0.25 7.40 13.44
N ASP A 106 -0.02 7.32 14.75
CA ASP A 106 0.22 8.47 15.63
C ASP A 106 1.71 8.78 15.75
N VAL A 107 2.56 7.75 15.78
CA VAL A 107 4.02 7.93 15.76
C VAL A 107 4.43 8.64 14.47
N LEU A 108 3.92 8.22 13.32
CA LEU A 108 4.24 8.86 12.05
C LEU A 108 3.85 10.35 12.06
N LYS A 109 2.64 10.65 12.52
CA LYS A 109 2.15 12.03 12.59
C LYS A 109 2.97 12.87 13.57
N ASN A 110 3.31 12.31 14.73
CA ASN A 110 4.11 13.02 15.73
C ASN A 110 5.51 13.32 15.23
N GLU A 111 6.05 12.49 14.33
CA GLU A 111 7.34 12.71 13.69
C GLU A 111 7.25 13.61 12.45
N GLY A 112 6.08 14.19 12.20
CA GLY A 112 5.87 15.11 11.09
C GLY A 112 5.73 14.44 9.73
N LYS A 113 5.42 13.14 9.69
CA LYS A 113 5.28 12.40 8.42
C LYS A 113 3.82 12.32 8.00
N ASP A 114 3.61 12.42 6.68
CA ASP A 114 2.31 12.18 6.08
C ASP A 114 2.05 10.66 6.11
N PRO A 115 0.94 10.19 6.70
CA PRO A 115 0.68 8.76 6.85
C PRO A 115 0.10 8.09 5.62
N THR A 116 -0.16 8.83 4.55
CA THR A 116 -0.81 8.29 3.34
C THR A 116 -0.10 7.04 2.84
N CYS A 117 -0.86 5.97 2.62
CA CYS A 117 -0.35 4.72 2.06
C CYS A 117 -0.51 4.76 0.55
N MET A 118 0.55 4.41 -0.19
CA MET A 118 0.53 4.36 -1.64
C MET A 118 0.68 2.92 -2.10
N ILE A 119 -0.15 2.53 -3.06
CA ILE A 119 -0.04 1.23 -3.72
C ILE A 119 0.38 1.51 -5.15
N ILE A 120 1.59 1.08 -5.51
CA ILE A 120 2.25 1.40 -6.77
C ILE A 120 2.37 0.14 -7.61
N PHE A 121 2.14 0.26 -8.91
CA PHE A 121 2.31 -0.83 -9.87
C PHE A 121 3.52 -0.53 -10.77
N PRO A 122 4.74 -0.99 -10.39
CA PRO A 122 5.96 -0.59 -11.11
C PRO A 122 5.99 -1.06 -12.57
N ASN A 123 5.26 -2.12 -12.92
CA ASN A 123 5.18 -2.61 -14.30
C ASN A 123 4.07 -1.93 -15.10
N LYS A 124 3.52 -0.83 -14.57
CA LYS A 124 2.55 0.00 -15.26
C LYS A 124 1.24 -0.72 -15.59
N GLU A 125 0.78 -1.55 -14.67
CA GLU A 125 -0.53 -2.19 -14.80
C GLU A 125 -1.60 -1.12 -15.02
N LYS A 126 -2.50 -1.38 -15.94
CA LYS A 126 -3.63 -0.48 -16.22
C LYS A 126 -4.79 -0.81 -15.29
N PHE A 127 -5.27 0.19 -14.60
CA PHE A 127 -6.38 0.04 -13.67
C PHE A 127 -7.17 1.33 -13.55
N SER A 128 -8.34 1.24 -12.96
CA SER A 128 -9.12 2.41 -12.57
C SER A 128 -9.65 2.23 -11.15
N ILE A 129 -9.78 3.34 -10.43
CA ILE A 129 -10.42 3.34 -9.11
C ILE A 129 -11.93 3.35 -9.33
N VAL A 130 -12.64 2.39 -8.72
CA VAL A 130 -14.08 2.26 -8.91
C VAL A 130 -14.82 3.50 -8.40
N LYS A 131 -14.46 3.95 -7.20
CA LYS A 131 -15.11 5.11 -6.58
C LYS A 131 -14.09 5.98 -5.84
N PRO A 132 -13.41 6.90 -6.56
CA PRO A 132 -12.43 7.79 -5.94
C PRO A 132 -13.06 8.63 -4.83
N HIS A 133 -12.25 8.94 -3.82
CA HIS A 133 -12.61 9.76 -2.65
C HIS A 133 -13.65 9.11 -1.74
N SER A 134 -13.96 7.82 -1.92
CA SER A 134 -14.85 7.11 -1.02
C SER A 134 -14.09 6.55 0.18
N ASN A 135 -14.83 6.26 1.25
CA ASN A 135 -14.29 5.54 2.40
C ASN A 135 -14.25 4.05 2.06
N VAL A 136 -13.13 3.41 2.37
CA VAL A 136 -12.89 1.99 2.13
C VAL A 136 -12.41 1.33 3.41
N VAL A 137 -12.57 0.02 3.50
CA VAL A 137 -12.08 -0.75 4.65
C VAL A 137 -11.16 -1.87 4.17
N ALA A 138 -10.19 -2.22 5.02
CA ALA A 138 -9.29 -3.32 4.73
C ALA A 138 -10.08 -4.59 4.44
N GLY A 139 -9.70 -5.30 3.39
CA GLY A 139 -10.41 -6.50 2.97
C GLY A 139 -11.59 -6.26 2.03
N GLN A 140 -11.96 -5.01 1.80
CA GLN A 140 -13.01 -4.69 0.84
C GLN A 140 -12.54 -4.99 -0.58
N ASP A 141 -13.36 -5.69 -1.36
CA ASP A 141 -13.06 -5.93 -2.78
C ASP A 141 -13.69 -4.84 -3.65
N ASN A 142 -13.44 -4.93 -4.95
CA ASN A 142 -14.07 -4.05 -5.94
C ASN A 142 -13.76 -2.57 -5.73
N ILE A 143 -12.57 -2.26 -5.23
CA ILE A 143 -12.11 -0.88 -5.07
C ILE A 143 -11.36 -0.39 -6.31
N VAL A 144 -10.75 -1.30 -7.05
CA VAL A 144 -10.09 -1.03 -8.33
C VAL A 144 -10.47 -2.10 -9.34
N GLU A 145 -10.41 -1.73 -10.61
CA GLU A 145 -10.59 -2.66 -11.73
C GLU A 145 -9.34 -2.63 -12.59
N PHE A 146 -8.79 -3.81 -12.88
CA PHE A 146 -7.66 -3.90 -13.80
C PHE A 146 -8.18 -3.99 -15.23
N ASN A 147 -7.62 -3.16 -16.08
CA ASN A 147 -8.00 -3.09 -17.49
C ASN A 147 -7.12 -4.06 -18.28
N LYS A 148 -7.74 -4.86 -19.13
CA LYS A 148 -7.04 -5.80 -19.99
C LYS A 148 -6.57 -5.15 -21.29
#